data_2d69e8d65fc9d7b12ad1f11ce1c9c6a7
#
_entry.id   2d69e8d65fc9d7b12ad1f11ce1c9c6a7
#
_cell.length_a   1.000
_cell.length_b   1.000
_cell.length_c   1.000
_cell.angle_alpha   90.00
_cell.angle_beta   90.00
_cell.angle_gamma   90.00
#
_symmetry.space_group_name_H-M   'P 1'
#
loop_
_entity.id
_entity.type
_entity.pdbx_description
1 polymer ?
#
loop_
_entity_poly.entity_id
_entity_poly.type
_entity_poly.pdbx_seq_one_letter_code
_entity_poly.pdbx_strand_id
1 'polypeptide(L)'
;MARMDLRLRAWGAVTRRQSSVATRSDADVIALQSRKIPEGGLIGLILGKAAPGIVLADRAIPGPGGDLPVRVYTPAAAAAGPRPLVVYFHGGGFVFGGGLRMGDWLCSQVAATVGAVVVAVDYRLAPVSKFPAAVEDCYAAVVWAAANAAELGAEGPLGVLGESAGGNLSAVVCLLARDRGGPVISHQALIYPATDMTAHGRPAEPAAALPFLSPEEMTAYRRMYLGPDGDPADPMASPLLADDHGKLPPALIQVAEHDPLRPEGVRYAAALRAAGVPVRLTTYVGMPHGFLNFPGLSRSAPQAAAELCAEQTLALATPEETAA
;
A
#
# COMPACT_ATOMS: atom_id res chain seq x y z
N MET A 1 15.51 -20.81 5.22
CA MET A 1 14.26 -20.24 4.66
C MET A 1 13.29 -21.35 4.32
N ALA A 2 12.00 -21.14 4.55
CA ALA A 2 10.97 -22.11 4.18
C ALA A 2 10.84 -22.21 2.64
N ARG A 3 10.20 -23.30 2.18
CA ARG A 3 9.88 -23.40 0.74
C ARG A 3 8.82 -22.38 0.37
N MET A 4 9.06 -21.64 -0.72
CA MET A 4 8.09 -20.69 -1.27
C MET A 4 6.78 -21.41 -1.65
N ASP A 5 5.63 -20.74 -1.43
CA ASP A 5 4.31 -21.24 -1.84
C ASP A 5 4.31 -21.59 -3.34
N LEU A 6 3.97 -22.85 -3.65
CA LEU A 6 4.08 -23.39 -5.02
C LEU A 6 3.09 -22.76 -5.99
N ARG A 7 1.90 -22.33 -5.50
CA ARG A 7 0.87 -21.71 -6.36
C ARG A 7 1.31 -20.33 -6.76
N LEU A 8 1.82 -19.53 -5.81
CA LEU A 8 2.36 -18.21 -6.07
C LEU A 8 3.62 -18.28 -6.94
N ARG A 9 4.49 -19.27 -6.71
CA ARG A 9 5.68 -19.50 -7.54
C ARG A 9 5.30 -19.79 -8.99
N ALA A 10 4.32 -20.68 -9.22
CA ALA A 10 3.83 -21.01 -10.56
C ALA A 10 3.17 -19.80 -11.24
N TRP A 11 2.31 -19.07 -10.52
CA TRP A 11 1.66 -17.87 -11.03
C TRP A 11 2.65 -16.77 -11.39
N GLY A 12 3.62 -16.50 -10.52
CA GLY A 12 4.66 -15.50 -10.78
C GLY A 12 5.53 -15.86 -11.99
N ALA A 13 5.83 -17.13 -12.22
CA ALA A 13 6.57 -17.59 -13.41
C ALA A 13 5.79 -17.31 -14.71
N VAL A 14 4.46 -17.42 -14.69
CA VAL A 14 3.59 -17.11 -15.84
C VAL A 14 3.50 -15.59 -16.05
N THR A 15 3.24 -14.84 -15.00
CA THR A 15 3.00 -13.38 -15.10
C THR A 15 4.27 -12.59 -15.38
N ARG A 16 5.42 -13.02 -14.85
CA ARG A 16 6.72 -12.35 -15.06
C ARG A 16 7.08 -12.13 -16.52
N ARG A 17 6.76 -13.10 -17.40
CA ARG A 17 7.03 -12.98 -18.84
C ARG A 17 6.18 -11.88 -19.52
N GLN A 18 5.03 -11.57 -18.94
CA GLN A 18 4.05 -10.64 -19.53
C GLN A 18 4.13 -9.23 -18.93
N SER A 19 4.54 -9.10 -17.67
CA SER A 19 4.48 -7.86 -16.91
C SER A 19 5.84 -7.26 -16.52
N SER A 20 6.98 -7.94 -16.77
CA SER A 20 8.29 -7.41 -16.39
C SER A 20 8.55 -6.05 -17.05
N VAL A 21 8.96 -5.08 -16.23
CA VAL A 21 9.31 -3.70 -16.65
C VAL A 21 10.80 -3.55 -16.95
N ALA A 22 11.63 -4.51 -16.55
CA ALA A 22 13.08 -4.40 -16.60
C ALA A 22 13.63 -4.17 -18.02
N THR A 23 12.93 -4.68 -19.03
CA THR A 23 13.35 -4.62 -20.45
C THR A 23 12.43 -3.79 -21.34
N ARG A 24 11.42 -3.11 -20.74
CA ARG A 24 10.46 -2.33 -21.53
C ARG A 24 10.88 -0.87 -21.65
N SER A 25 10.49 -0.25 -22.76
CA SER A 25 10.55 1.20 -22.91
C SER A 25 9.47 1.88 -22.06
N ASP A 26 9.68 3.15 -21.74
CA ASP A 26 8.68 3.96 -21.03
C ASP A 26 7.35 4.01 -21.80
N ALA A 27 7.38 4.06 -23.15
CA ALA A 27 6.19 4.03 -23.99
C ALA A 27 5.40 2.71 -23.87
N ASP A 28 6.09 1.55 -23.82
CA ASP A 28 5.44 0.26 -23.62
C ASP A 28 4.79 0.17 -22.23
N VAL A 29 5.44 0.74 -21.22
CA VAL A 29 4.92 0.78 -19.86
C VAL A 29 3.66 1.64 -19.78
N ILE A 30 3.65 2.82 -20.38
CA ILE A 30 2.48 3.71 -20.46
C ILE A 30 1.32 3.00 -21.16
N ALA A 31 1.59 2.28 -22.25
CA ALA A 31 0.56 1.49 -22.95
C ALA A 31 -0.01 0.37 -22.07
N LEU A 32 0.80 -0.22 -21.18
CA LEU A 32 0.34 -1.23 -20.21
C LEU A 32 -0.52 -0.64 -19.11
N GLN A 33 -0.23 0.59 -18.64
CA GLN A 33 -1.03 1.28 -17.62
C GLN A 33 -2.48 1.46 -18.02
N SER A 34 -2.73 1.63 -19.32
CA SER A 34 -4.09 1.80 -19.88
C SER A 34 -4.92 0.51 -19.93
N ARG A 35 -4.31 -0.65 -19.63
CA ARG A 35 -5.01 -1.94 -19.67
C ARG A 35 -5.90 -2.12 -18.45
N LYS A 36 -7.19 -2.29 -18.69
CA LYS A 36 -8.14 -2.62 -17.63
C LYS A 36 -7.95 -4.06 -17.15
N ILE A 37 -8.01 -4.27 -15.86
CA ILE A 37 -8.05 -5.60 -15.26
C ILE A 37 -9.42 -6.23 -15.60
N PRO A 38 -9.46 -7.44 -16.18
CA PRO A 38 -10.72 -8.10 -16.52
C PRO A 38 -11.62 -8.33 -15.30
N GLU A 39 -12.93 -8.13 -15.49
CA GLU A 39 -13.94 -8.43 -14.48
C GLU A 39 -14.39 -9.89 -14.57
N GLY A 40 -14.11 -10.65 -13.51
CA GLY A 40 -14.53 -12.05 -13.44
C GLY A 40 -13.54 -13.05 -14.04
N GLY A 41 -14.02 -14.26 -14.36
CA GLY A 41 -13.19 -15.36 -14.82
C GLY A 41 -12.12 -15.77 -13.80
N LEU A 42 -11.05 -16.39 -14.29
CA LEU A 42 -9.92 -16.85 -13.45
C LEU A 42 -9.22 -15.69 -12.72
N ILE A 43 -9.06 -14.55 -13.39
CA ILE A 43 -8.42 -13.36 -12.79
C ILE A 43 -9.21 -12.85 -11.60
N GLY A 44 -10.55 -12.75 -11.72
CA GLY A 44 -11.40 -12.34 -10.61
C GLY A 44 -11.37 -13.32 -9.42
N LEU A 45 -11.19 -14.62 -9.68
CA LEU A 45 -11.00 -15.63 -8.60
C LEU A 45 -9.64 -15.46 -7.91
N ILE A 46 -8.60 -15.12 -8.65
CA ILE A 46 -7.24 -14.93 -8.13
C ILE A 46 -7.14 -13.65 -7.28
N LEU A 47 -7.67 -12.54 -7.78
CA LEU A 47 -7.61 -11.23 -7.12
C LEU A 47 -8.64 -11.10 -5.98
N GLY A 48 -9.60 -12.00 -5.90
CA GLY A 48 -10.70 -11.93 -4.96
C GLY A 48 -11.80 -10.96 -5.42
N LYS A 49 -12.89 -10.97 -4.65
CA LYS A 49 -14.06 -10.10 -4.87
C LYS A 49 -14.21 -9.16 -3.68
N ALA A 50 -14.84 -8.03 -3.90
CA ALA A 50 -15.24 -7.15 -2.82
C ALA A 50 -16.13 -7.90 -1.82
N ALA A 51 -15.96 -7.60 -0.53
CA ALA A 51 -16.76 -8.17 0.55
C ALA A 51 -18.24 -7.80 0.38
N PRO A 52 -19.18 -8.71 0.68
CA PRO A 52 -20.59 -8.41 0.63
C PRO A 52 -20.96 -7.30 1.63
N GLY A 53 -21.99 -6.51 1.32
CA GLY A 53 -22.47 -5.45 2.19
C GLY A 53 -21.59 -4.19 2.20
N ILE A 54 -20.69 -4.04 1.24
CA ILE A 54 -19.90 -2.84 1.03
C ILE A 54 -20.38 -2.11 -0.23
N VAL A 55 -20.67 -0.82 -0.09
CA VAL A 55 -21.01 0.07 -1.19
C VAL A 55 -19.71 0.68 -1.73
N LEU A 56 -19.50 0.60 -3.04
CA LEU A 56 -18.38 1.18 -3.74
C LEU A 56 -18.85 2.41 -4.54
N ALA A 57 -18.16 3.54 -4.38
CA ALA A 57 -18.46 4.78 -5.11
C ALA A 57 -17.17 5.41 -5.63
N ASP A 58 -17.06 5.57 -6.94
CA ASP A 58 -15.95 6.30 -7.56
C ASP A 58 -16.24 7.80 -7.54
N ARG A 59 -15.22 8.58 -7.18
CA ARG A 59 -15.26 10.05 -7.10
C ARG A 59 -13.98 10.64 -7.70
N ALA A 60 -14.04 11.90 -8.08
CA ALA A 60 -12.88 12.73 -8.36
C ALA A 60 -12.77 13.77 -7.24
N ILE A 61 -11.58 13.92 -6.67
CA ILE A 61 -11.27 14.90 -5.63
C ILE A 61 -10.23 15.89 -6.13
N PRO A 62 -10.15 17.11 -5.58
CA PRO A 62 -9.09 18.04 -5.94
C PRO A 62 -7.71 17.45 -5.60
N GLY A 63 -6.80 17.39 -6.57
CA GLY A 63 -5.41 16.96 -6.40
C GLY A 63 -4.43 17.97 -6.97
N PRO A 64 -3.12 17.87 -6.64
CA PRO A 64 -2.09 18.81 -7.09
C PRO A 64 -1.90 18.81 -8.61
N GLY A 65 -2.27 17.73 -9.29
CA GLY A 65 -2.19 17.60 -10.76
C GLY A 65 -3.52 17.76 -11.48
N GLY A 66 -4.57 18.18 -10.82
CA GLY A 66 -5.94 18.21 -11.32
C GLY A 66 -6.84 17.22 -10.57
N ASP A 67 -7.88 16.71 -11.22
CA ASP A 67 -8.79 15.73 -10.63
C ASP A 67 -8.02 14.43 -10.27
N LEU A 68 -8.11 14.05 -8.99
CA LEU A 68 -7.52 12.83 -8.45
C LEU A 68 -8.63 11.79 -8.23
N PRO A 69 -8.64 10.68 -9.01
CA PRO A 69 -9.64 9.64 -8.84
C PRO A 69 -9.49 8.90 -7.52
N VAL A 70 -10.61 8.65 -6.84
CA VAL A 70 -10.67 7.84 -5.62
C VAL A 70 -11.87 6.91 -5.66
N ARG A 71 -11.76 5.77 -4.98
CA ARG A 71 -12.87 4.86 -4.69
C ARG A 71 -13.13 4.81 -3.21
N VAL A 72 -14.38 5.06 -2.84
CA VAL A 72 -14.85 5.02 -1.45
C VAL A 72 -15.58 3.71 -1.21
N TYR A 73 -15.18 2.98 -0.16
CA TYR A 73 -15.80 1.74 0.30
C TYR A 73 -16.52 2.03 1.61
N THR A 74 -17.83 1.93 1.63
CA THR A 74 -18.64 2.23 2.80
C THR A 74 -19.45 1.00 3.21
N PRO A 75 -19.40 0.55 4.47
CA PRO A 75 -20.32 -0.48 4.95
C PRO A 75 -21.79 -0.03 4.82
N ALA A 76 -22.61 -0.88 4.18
CA ALA A 76 -24.03 -0.57 3.98
C ALA A 76 -24.84 -0.57 5.28
N ALA A 77 -24.42 -1.38 6.29
CA ALA A 77 -25.04 -1.42 7.59
C ALA A 77 -24.79 -0.07 8.33
N ALA A 78 -25.78 0.38 9.10
CA ALA A 78 -25.61 1.54 9.98
C ALA A 78 -24.51 1.27 11.02
N ALA A 79 -23.70 2.30 11.32
CA ALA A 79 -22.69 2.21 12.38
C ALA A 79 -23.37 2.38 13.76
N ALA A 80 -22.85 1.69 14.76
CA ALA A 80 -23.24 1.92 16.15
C ALA A 80 -22.57 3.16 16.77
N GLY A 81 -21.53 3.72 16.12
CA GLY A 81 -20.77 4.86 16.56
C GLY A 81 -19.99 5.51 15.39
N PRO A 82 -19.07 6.46 15.67
CA PRO A 82 -18.25 7.10 14.66
C PRO A 82 -17.40 6.08 13.89
N ARG A 83 -17.51 6.04 12.56
CA ARG A 83 -16.72 5.13 11.75
C ARG A 83 -15.28 5.66 11.63
N PRO A 84 -14.26 4.79 11.76
CA PRO A 84 -12.90 5.13 11.38
C PRO A 84 -12.81 5.46 9.88
N LEU A 85 -11.81 6.27 9.53
CA LEU A 85 -11.43 6.58 8.16
C LEU A 85 -10.09 5.94 7.83
N VAL A 86 -9.98 5.24 6.71
CA VAL A 86 -8.72 4.65 6.24
C VAL A 86 -8.44 5.12 4.83
N VAL A 87 -7.25 5.69 4.58
CA VAL A 87 -6.82 6.01 3.21
C VAL A 87 -5.84 4.95 2.74
N TYR A 88 -6.14 4.35 1.59
CA TYR A 88 -5.36 3.25 1.01
C TYR A 88 -4.61 3.68 -0.24
N PHE A 89 -3.34 3.27 -0.32
CA PHE A 89 -2.47 3.45 -1.47
C PHE A 89 -2.02 2.10 -2.02
N HIS A 90 -2.31 1.88 -3.31
CA HIS A 90 -2.00 0.61 -3.97
C HIS A 90 -0.50 0.42 -4.22
N GLY A 91 -0.08 -0.82 -4.42
CA GLY A 91 1.26 -1.20 -4.88
C GLY A 91 1.46 -1.00 -6.38
N GLY A 92 2.60 -1.50 -6.89
CA GLY A 92 2.91 -1.49 -8.33
C GLY A 92 4.13 -0.65 -8.71
N GLY A 93 5.06 -0.43 -7.76
CA GLY A 93 6.35 0.23 -8.01
C GLY A 93 6.22 1.68 -8.47
N PHE A 94 5.14 2.39 -8.09
CA PHE A 94 4.79 3.75 -8.54
C PHE A 94 4.53 3.87 -10.05
N VAL A 95 4.51 2.75 -10.76
CA VAL A 95 4.43 2.65 -12.21
C VAL A 95 3.15 1.94 -12.64
N PHE A 96 2.70 0.97 -11.89
CA PHE A 96 1.43 0.28 -12.13
C PHE A 96 0.47 0.50 -10.98
N GLY A 97 -0.83 0.56 -11.27
CA GLY A 97 -1.88 0.67 -10.27
C GLY A 97 -3.01 -0.31 -10.49
N GLY A 98 -3.15 -0.78 -11.72
CA GLY A 98 -4.32 -1.58 -12.10
C GLY A 98 -5.64 -0.82 -11.97
N GLY A 99 -5.57 0.50 -11.76
CA GLY A 99 -6.67 1.36 -11.36
C GLY A 99 -7.18 1.03 -9.95
N LEU A 100 -8.23 1.67 -9.54
CA LEU A 100 -8.85 1.51 -8.21
C LEU A 100 -9.24 0.07 -7.86
N ARG A 101 -9.35 -0.80 -8.87
CA ARG A 101 -9.82 -2.17 -8.72
C ARG A 101 -8.84 -3.12 -8.01
N MET A 102 -7.53 -2.88 -8.09
CA MET A 102 -6.55 -3.74 -7.40
C MET A 102 -6.77 -3.80 -5.89
N GLY A 103 -7.28 -2.71 -5.31
CA GLY A 103 -7.60 -2.62 -3.89
C GLY A 103 -8.95 -3.22 -3.49
N ASP A 104 -9.85 -3.60 -4.43
CA ASP A 104 -11.25 -3.93 -4.11
C ASP A 104 -11.39 -5.00 -3.04
N TRP A 105 -10.61 -6.09 -3.14
CA TRP A 105 -10.68 -7.14 -2.14
C TRP A 105 -10.22 -6.63 -0.77
N LEU A 106 -9.01 -6.08 -0.66
CA LEU A 106 -8.44 -5.67 0.62
C LEU A 106 -9.22 -4.53 1.27
N CYS A 107 -9.51 -3.46 0.51
CA CYS A 107 -10.24 -2.30 1.00
C CYS A 107 -11.63 -2.67 1.50
N SER A 108 -12.33 -3.56 0.78
CA SER A 108 -13.64 -4.04 1.22
C SER A 108 -13.58 -4.94 2.45
N GLN A 109 -12.52 -5.76 2.63
CA GLN A 109 -12.29 -6.53 3.85
C GLN A 109 -12.07 -5.58 5.05
N VAL A 110 -11.25 -4.54 4.88
CA VAL A 110 -11.03 -3.52 5.91
C VAL A 110 -12.34 -2.81 6.23
N ALA A 111 -13.08 -2.33 5.23
CA ALA A 111 -14.37 -1.68 5.44
C ALA A 111 -15.36 -2.58 6.18
N ALA A 112 -15.46 -3.87 5.80
CA ALA A 112 -16.39 -4.81 6.39
C ALA A 112 -16.03 -5.19 7.81
N THR A 113 -14.75 -5.40 8.11
CA THR A 113 -14.29 -5.97 9.38
C THR A 113 -14.03 -4.90 10.43
N VAL A 114 -13.39 -3.78 10.04
CA VAL A 114 -13.09 -2.65 10.93
C VAL A 114 -14.31 -1.73 11.10
N GLY A 115 -15.29 -1.82 10.19
CA GLY A 115 -16.41 -0.87 10.12
C GLY A 115 -16.01 0.50 9.56
N ALA A 116 -14.83 0.62 8.98
CA ALA A 116 -14.27 1.87 8.50
C ALA A 116 -14.86 2.30 7.15
N VAL A 117 -14.84 3.59 6.86
CA VAL A 117 -14.87 4.09 5.49
C VAL A 117 -13.45 4.03 4.94
N VAL A 118 -13.27 3.40 3.77
CA VAL A 118 -11.96 3.30 3.12
C VAL A 118 -11.95 4.14 1.85
N VAL A 119 -10.92 4.98 1.66
CA VAL A 119 -10.70 5.79 0.47
C VAL A 119 -9.44 5.28 -0.24
N ALA A 120 -9.63 4.56 -1.35
CA ALA A 120 -8.52 4.13 -2.20
C ALA A 120 -8.19 5.22 -3.23
N VAL A 121 -6.89 5.52 -3.38
CA VAL A 121 -6.39 6.62 -4.21
C VAL A 121 -5.73 6.09 -5.46
N ASP A 122 -6.15 6.59 -6.63
CA ASP A 122 -5.51 6.32 -7.93
C ASP A 122 -4.51 7.45 -8.24
N TYR A 123 -3.41 7.45 -7.50
CA TYR A 123 -2.38 8.48 -7.60
C TYR A 123 -1.64 8.43 -8.96
N ARG A 124 -1.11 9.56 -9.39
CA ARG A 124 -0.39 9.70 -10.68
C ARG A 124 0.83 8.78 -10.73
N LEU A 125 1.00 8.11 -11.88
CA LEU A 125 2.02 7.08 -12.08
C LEU A 125 3.19 7.58 -12.93
N ALA A 126 4.37 7.10 -12.57
CA ALA A 126 5.56 7.19 -13.40
C ALA A 126 5.44 6.20 -14.61
N PRO A 127 6.14 6.42 -15.72
CA PRO A 127 7.13 7.47 -15.96
C PRO A 127 6.53 8.82 -16.39
N VAL A 128 5.21 8.93 -16.59
CA VAL A 128 4.53 10.18 -16.99
C VAL A 128 4.65 11.22 -15.88
N SER A 129 4.29 10.83 -14.67
CA SER A 129 4.36 11.68 -13.48
C SER A 129 5.38 11.11 -12.49
N LYS A 130 6.60 11.62 -12.57
CA LYS A 130 7.71 11.18 -11.73
C LYS A 130 7.59 11.72 -10.30
N PHE A 131 8.43 11.24 -9.42
CA PHE A 131 8.63 11.77 -8.08
C PHE A 131 8.79 13.31 -8.11
N PRO A 132 8.12 14.05 -7.20
CA PRO A 132 7.30 13.56 -6.08
C PRO A 132 5.78 13.50 -6.35
N ALA A 133 5.30 13.44 -7.61
CA ALA A 133 3.89 13.58 -7.96
C ALA A 133 2.95 12.63 -7.18
N ALA A 134 3.30 11.34 -7.07
CA ALA A 134 2.52 10.36 -6.31
C ALA A 134 2.46 10.69 -4.81
N VAL A 135 3.55 11.18 -4.24
CA VAL A 135 3.63 11.59 -2.84
C VAL A 135 2.66 12.74 -2.55
N GLU A 136 2.69 13.76 -3.40
CA GLU A 136 1.83 14.94 -3.21
C GLU A 136 0.35 14.60 -3.44
N ASP A 137 0.03 13.72 -4.37
CA ASP A 137 -1.34 13.22 -4.56
C ASP A 137 -1.84 12.46 -3.33
N CYS A 138 -1.03 11.54 -2.79
CA CYS A 138 -1.39 10.75 -1.61
C CYS A 138 -1.56 11.65 -0.37
N TYR A 139 -0.68 12.62 -0.17
CA TYR A 139 -0.82 13.57 0.92
C TYR A 139 -2.07 14.45 0.76
N ALA A 140 -2.32 14.96 -0.45
CA ALA A 140 -3.54 15.72 -0.74
C ALA A 140 -4.81 14.91 -0.48
N ALA A 141 -4.81 13.62 -0.86
CA ALA A 141 -5.94 12.72 -0.60
C ALA A 141 -6.20 12.52 0.90
N VAL A 142 -5.15 12.40 1.73
CA VAL A 142 -5.30 12.29 3.19
C VAL A 142 -5.85 13.59 3.79
N VAL A 143 -5.33 14.74 3.35
CA VAL A 143 -5.84 16.06 3.80
C VAL A 143 -7.31 16.23 3.41
N TRP A 144 -7.66 15.89 2.15
CA TRP A 144 -9.03 15.96 1.68
C TRP A 144 -9.95 15.00 2.45
N ALA A 145 -9.54 13.75 2.64
CA ALA A 145 -10.36 12.75 3.32
C ALA A 145 -10.65 13.16 4.77
N ALA A 146 -9.64 13.68 5.48
CA ALA A 146 -9.81 14.19 6.84
C ALA A 146 -10.77 15.40 6.88
N ALA A 147 -10.64 16.35 5.95
CA ALA A 147 -11.49 17.53 5.89
C ALA A 147 -12.95 17.21 5.51
N ASN A 148 -13.19 16.12 4.79
CA ASN A 148 -14.51 15.68 4.33
C ASN A 148 -15.02 14.43 5.07
N ALA A 149 -14.45 14.08 6.22
CA ALA A 149 -14.77 12.87 6.96
C ALA A 149 -16.27 12.74 7.27
N ALA A 150 -16.91 13.82 7.73
CA ALA A 150 -18.35 13.84 8.00
C ALA A 150 -19.20 13.57 6.74
N GLU A 151 -18.84 14.14 5.57
CA GLU A 151 -19.53 13.87 4.30
C GLU A 151 -19.37 12.40 3.87
N LEU A 152 -18.21 11.81 4.18
CA LEU A 152 -17.93 10.41 3.94
C LEU A 152 -18.63 9.47 4.93
N GLY A 153 -19.23 10.01 6.00
CA GLY A 153 -19.81 9.23 7.08
C GLY A 153 -18.75 8.58 7.99
N ALA A 154 -17.58 9.23 8.13
CA ALA A 154 -16.45 8.77 8.90
C ALA A 154 -16.04 9.89 9.89
N GLU A 155 -16.41 9.76 11.13
CA GLU A 155 -16.12 10.77 12.19
C GLU A 155 -15.13 10.21 13.25
N GLY A 156 -14.61 9.01 13.03
CA GLY A 156 -13.62 8.37 13.90
C GLY A 156 -12.17 8.68 13.50
N PRO A 157 -11.22 8.00 14.17
CA PRO A 157 -9.78 8.18 13.89
C PRO A 157 -9.40 7.84 12.45
N LEU A 158 -8.32 8.49 11.96
CA LEU A 158 -7.78 8.32 10.61
C LEU A 158 -6.59 7.36 10.63
N GLY A 159 -6.62 6.34 9.78
CA GLY A 159 -5.50 5.46 9.46
C GLY A 159 -5.04 5.57 8.02
N VAL A 160 -3.81 5.14 7.76
CA VAL A 160 -3.31 4.94 6.41
C VAL A 160 -2.91 3.47 6.20
N LEU A 161 -3.08 2.99 4.99
CA LEU A 161 -2.80 1.62 4.59
C LEU A 161 -2.18 1.60 3.20
N GLY A 162 -1.12 0.84 3.01
CA GLY A 162 -0.57 0.66 1.67
C GLY A 162 0.33 -0.55 1.54
N GLU A 163 0.50 -0.99 0.32
CA GLU A 163 1.31 -2.15 -0.01
C GLU A 163 2.45 -1.81 -0.98
N SER A 164 3.65 -2.34 -0.75
CA SER A 164 4.80 -2.13 -1.63
C SER A 164 5.12 -0.63 -1.80
N ALA A 165 4.99 -0.09 -3.01
CA ALA A 165 5.05 1.34 -3.28
C ALA A 165 4.01 2.14 -2.48
N GLY A 166 2.78 1.62 -2.33
CA GLY A 166 1.76 2.23 -1.48
C GLY A 166 2.13 2.19 0.01
N GLY A 167 2.87 1.16 0.45
CA GLY A 167 3.45 1.11 1.78
C GLY A 167 4.52 2.19 2.00
N ASN A 168 5.34 2.48 0.98
CA ASN A 168 6.22 3.65 0.96
C ASN A 168 5.43 4.94 1.12
N LEU A 169 4.43 5.15 0.23
CA LEU A 169 3.59 6.35 0.24
C LEU A 169 2.88 6.56 1.58
N SER A 170 2.40 5.47 2.22
CA SER A 170 1.81 5.54 3.56
C SER A 170 2.80 6.03 4.62
N ALA A 171 4.03 5.51 4.61
CA ALA A 171 5.08 5.93 5.53
C ALA A 171 5.48 7.41 5.30
N VAL A 172 5.65 7.80 4.03
CA VAL A 172 5.99 9.19 3.64
C VAL A 172 4.88 10.17 4.02
N VAL A 173 3.61 9.80 3.79
CA VAL A 173 2.47 10.65 4.17
C VAL A 173 2.42 10.86 5.68
N CYS A 174 2.79 9.86 6.50
CA CYS A 174 2.89 10.04 7.96
C CYS A 174 3.99 11.05 8.33
N LEU A 175 5.15 11.02 7.67
CA LEU A 175 6.21 12.01 7.85
C LEU A 175 5.71 13.41 7.47
N LEU A 176 5.09 13.55 6.28
CA LEU A 176 4.57 14.83 5.81
C LEU A 176 3.45 15.39 6.69
N ALA A 177 2.54 14.54 7.17
CA ALA A 177 1.46 14.96 8.06
C ALA A 177 2.02 15.53 9.38
N ARG A 178 3.03 14.87 9.97
CA ARG A 178 3.74 15.37 11.15
C ARG A 178 4.44 16.69 10.86
N ASP A 179 5.23 16.75 9.80
CA ASP A 179 6.16 17.86 9.53
C ASP A 179 5.45 19.11 9.00
N ARG A 180 4.34 18.92 8.27
CA ARG A 180 3.51 20.03 7.75
C ARG A 180 2.39 20.45 8.69
N GLY A 181 2.25 19.81 9.87
CA GLY A 181 1.12 20.06 10.78
C GLY A 181 -0.23 19.70 10.15
N GLY A 182 -0.26 18.61 9.40
CA GLY A 182 -1.43 18.08 8.71
C GLY A 182 -2.37 17.28 9.62
N PRO A 183 -3.27 16.47 9.04
CA PRO A 183 -4.20 15.65 9.80
C PRO A 183 -3.49 14.69 10.74
N VAL A 184 -4.06 14.47 11.93
CA VAL A 184 -3.57 13.45 12.86
C VAL A 184 -3.86 12.06 12.29
N ILE A 185 -2.81 11.29 12.03
CA ILE A 185 -2.90 9.88 11.63
C ILE A 185 -2.71 9.03 12.86
N SER A 186 -3.69 8.16 13.17
CA SER A 186 -3.70 7.33 14.37
C SER A 186 -3.01 5.98 14.17
N HIS A 187 -2.88 5.50 12.93
CA HIS A 187 -2.25 4.21 12.61
C HIS A 187 -1.71 4.17 11.17
N GLN A 188 -0.57 3.52 10.98
CA GLN A 188 -0.02 3.20 9.67
C GLN A 188 0.14 1.70 9.48
N ALA A 189 -0.48 1.14 8.43
CA ALA A 189 -0.35 -0.27 8.07
C ALA A 189 0.45 -0.40 6.77
N LEU A 190 1.65 -0.96 6.87
CA LEU A 190 2.65 -1.01 5.82
C LEU A 190 2.88 -2.47 5.41
N ILE A 191 2.42 -2.83 4.24
CA ILE A 191 2.48 -4.20 3.74
C ILE A 191 3.66 -4.34 2.77
N TYR A 192 4.67 -5.13 3.15
CA TYR A 192 5.95 -5.30 2.42
C TYR A 192 6.45 -3.99 1.79
N PRO A 193 6.60 -2.91 2.60
CA PRO A 193 6.85 -1.57 2.09
C PRO A 193 8.24 -1.43 1.46
N ALA A 194 8.34 -0.64 0.39
CA ALA A 194 9.60 -0.12 -0.12
C ALA A 194 10.01 1.09 0.72
N THR A 195 11.10 1.03 1.49
CA THR A 195 11.46 2.10 2.43
C THR A 195 12.84 2.71 2.19
N ASP A 196 13.63 2.14 1.25
CA ASP A 196 15.01 2.57 0.96
C ASP A 196 15.34 2.41 -0.53
N MET A 197 15.15 3.47 -1.31
CA MET A 197 15.45 3.47 -2.76
C MET A 197 16.96 3.36 -3.06
N THR A 198 17.83 3.65 -2.11
CA THR A 198 19.30 3.53 -2.29
C THR A 198 19.74 2.08 -2.33
N ALA A 199 18.98 1.17 -1.69
CA ALA A 199 19.27 -0.25 -1.64
C ALA A 199 18.75 -1.03 -2.88
N HIS A 200 17.88 -0.41 -3.69
CA HIS A 200 17.30 -1.05 -4.85
C HIS A 200 18.37 -1.42 -5.89
N GLY A 201 18.31 -2.66 -6.36
CA GLY A 201 19.30 -3.23 -7.27
C GLY A 201 20.43 -3.99 -6.58
N ARG A 202 20.47 -4.07 -5.24
CA ARG A 202 21.39 -4.95 -4.52
C ARG A 202 20.74 -6.32 -4.31
N PRO A 203 21.32 -7.42 -4.82
CA PRO A 203 20.72 -8.74 -4.66
C PRO A 203 20.83 -9.19 -3.20
N ALA A 204 19.69 -9.44 -2.56
CA ALA A 204 19.61 -10.12 -1.26
C ALA A 204 19.47 -11.65 -1.43
N GLU A 205 18.99 -12.11 -2.60
CA GLU A 205 18.73 -13.50 -2.98
C GLU A 205 19.04 -13.69 -4.47
N PRO A 206 19.32 -14.92 -4.96
CA PRO A 206 19.43 -15.17 -6.39
C PRO A 206 18.14 -14.75 -7.12
N ALA A 207 18.26 -13.82 -8.06
CA ALA A 207 17.15 -13.22 -8.80
C ALA A 207 16.18 -14.23 -9.45
N ALA A 208 16.67 -15.42 -9.77
CA ALA A 208 15.88 -16.50 -10.36
C ALA A 208 14.80 -17.09 -9.43
N ALA A 209 14.87 -16.85 -8.13
CA ALA A 209 13.94 -17.39 -7.13
C ALA A 209 12.75 -16.45 -6.81
N LEU A 210 12.77 -15.19 -7.30
CA LEU A 210 11.80 -14.16 -6.93
C LEU A 210 10.73 -13.97 -8.03
N PRO A 211 9.49 -14.46 -7.84
CA PRO A 211 8.52 -14.56 -8.93
C PRO A 211 7.86 -13.23 -9.31
N PHE A 212 7.72 -12.26 -8.40
CA PHE A 212 6.95 -11.03 -8.62
C PHE A 212 7.78 -9.75 -8.59
N LEU A 213 8.96 -9.78 -7.98
CA LEU A 213 9.84 -8.63 -7.89
C LEU A 213 11.30 -9.10 -7.92
N SER A 214 12.06 -8.67 -8.92
CA SER A 214 13.49 -8.96 -9.05
C SER A 214 14.34 -7.70 -8.85
N PRO A 215 15.64 -7.80 -8.57
CA PRO A 215 16.55 -6.67 -8.48
C PRO A 215 16.55 -5.78 -9.73
N GLU A 216 16.41 -6.39 -10.93
CA GLU A 216 16.33 -5.68 -12.19
C GLU A 216 15.04 -4.87 -12.29
N GLU A 217 13.92 -5.44 -11.83
CA GLU A 217 12.63 -4.74 -11.78
C GLU A 217 12.67 -3.59 -10.76
N MET A 218 13.25 -3.81 -9.57
CA MET A 218 13.45 -2.74 -8.58
C MET A 218 14.26 -1.59 -9.16
N THR A 219 15.33 -1.89 -9.90
CA THR A 219 16.14 -0.88 -10.58
C THR A 219 15.34 -0.11 -11.64
N ALA A 220 14.52 -0.83 -12.44
CA ALA A 220 13.70 -0.21 -13.47
C ALA A 220 12.59 0.67 -12.85
N TYR A 221 11.91 0.21 -11.81
CA TYR A 221 10.92 1.00 -11.08
C TYR A 221 11.53 2.27 -10.49
N ARG A 222 12.68 2.16 -9.80
CA ARG A 222 13.40 3.33 -9.28
C ARG A 222 13.74 4.33 -10.37
N ARG A 223 14.30 3.88 -11.50
CA ARG A 223 14.64 4.74 -12.65
C ARG A 223 13.42 5.48 -13.19
N MET A 224 12.30 4.78 -13.37
CA MET A 224 11.07 5.38 -13.87
C MET A 224 10.46 6.36 -12.88
N TYR A 225 10.46 6.01 -11.58
CA TYR A 225 9.86 6.80 -10.52
C TYR A 225 10.65 8.06 -10.23
N LEU A 226 11.93 7.94 -9.94
CA LEU A 226 12.77 9.09 -9.60
C LEU A 226 13.16 9.91 -10.82
N GLY A 227 13.31 9.28 -11.99
CA GLY A 227 13.91 9.94 -13.15
C GLY A 227 15.41 10.18 -12.97
N PRO A 228 16.02 10.97 -13.87
CA PRO A 228 17.46 11.24 -13.85
C PRO A 228 17.89 12.17 -12.70
N ASP A 229 17.01 13.05 -12.23
CA ASP A 229 17.32 14.10 -11.26
C ASP A 229 16.82 13.79 -9.84
N GLY A 230 16.07 12.72 -9.65
CA GLY A 230 15.54 12.35 -8.35
C GLY A 230 16.59 11.71 -7.45
N ASP A 231 16.71 12.21 -6.21
CA ASP A 231 17.61 11.67 -5.21
C ASP A 231 16.99 10.43 -4.55
N PRO A 232 17.60 9.24 -4.66
CA PRO A 232 17.11 8.05 -3.95
C PRO A 232 17.25 8.16 -2.43
N ALA A 233 18.02 9.09 -1.90
CA ALA A 233 18.18 9.31 -0.46
C ALA A 233 17.18 10.35 0.10
N ASP A 234 16.39 11.01 -0.75
CA ASP A 234 15.33 11.91 -0.28
C ASP A 234 14.35 11.16 0.64
N PRO A 235 14.09 11.63 1.87
CA PRO A 235 13.14 10.99 2.80
C PRO A 235 11.72 10.81 2.23
N MET A 236 11.30 11.63 1.26
CA MET A 236 10.02 11.45 0.55
C MET A 236 10.06 10.32 -0.48
N ALA A 237 11.23 9.80 -0.83
CA ALA A 237 11.38 8.58 -1.62
C ALA A 237 11.80 7.38 -0.75
N SER A 238 12.59 7.62 0.28
CA SER A 238 13.17 6.64 1.18
C SER A 238 12.87 6.99 2.65
N PRO A 239 11.67 6.71 3.15
CA PRO A 239 11.27 7.09 4.50
C PRO A 239 12.14 6.49 5.61
N LEU A 240 12.85 5.40 5.34
CA LEU A 240 13.85 4.85 6.26
C LEU A 240 15.02 5.82 6.52
N LEU A 241 15.30 6.73 5.60
CA LEU A 241 16.43 7.67 5.68
C LEU A 241 16.01 9.04 6.25
N ALA A 242 14.81 9.17 6.76
CA ALA A 242 14.40 10.38 7.47
C ALA A 242 15.26 10.57 8.74
N ASP A 243 15.61 11.82 9.02
CA ASP A 243 16.46 12.17 10.19
C ASP A 243 15.75 11.89 11.53
N ASP A 244 14.43 11.98 11.55
CA ASP A 244 13.61 11.75 12.75
C ASP A 244 12.38 10.89 12.42
N HIS A 245 12.22 9.79 13.15
CA HIS A 245 11.05 8.90 13.13
C HIS A 245 10.15 9.08 14.36
N GLY A 246 10.45 10.01 15.24
CA GLY A 246 9.65 10.29 16.43
C GLY A 246 8.26 10.86 16.09
N LYS A 247 7.31 10.63 16.98
CA LYS A 247 5.94 11.12 16.87
C LYS A 247 5.18 10.63 15.64
N LEU A 248 5.65 9.58 14.97
CA LEU A 248 4.88 8.91 13.93
C LEU A 248 3.81 8.01 14.56
N PRO A 249 2.71 7.72 13.83
CA PRO A 249 1.66 6.85 14.34
C PRO A 249 2.14 5.43 14.58
N PRO A 250 1.56 4.69 15.56
CA PRO A 250 1.77 3.26 15.69
C PRO A 250 1.68 2.52 14.36
N ALA A 251 2.51 1.49 14.18
CA ALA A 251 2.67 0.83 12.90
C ALA A 251 2.45 -0.69 12.96
N LEU A 252 1.68 -1.22 12.01
CA LEU A 252 1.78 -2.60 11.59
C LEU A 252 2.68 -2.68 10.36
N ILE A 253 3.74 -3.50 10.42
CA ILE A 253 4.58 -3.78 9.27
C ILE A 253 4.53 -5.28 9.00
N GLN A 254 4.00 -5.67 7.84
CA GLN A 254 3.98 -7.04 7.36
C GLN A 254 5.03 -7.22 6.28
N VAL A 255 5.91 -8.20 6.42
CA VAL A 255 6.94 -8.51 5.42
C VAL A 255 6.82 -9.95 4.94
N ALA A 256 7.24 -10.24 3.72
CA ALA A 256 7.26 -11.59 3.16
C ALA A 256 8.68 -12.19 3.25
N GLU A 257 8.77 -13.52 3.49
CA GLU A 257 10.08 -14.16 3.66
C GLU A 257 10.92 -14.14 2.38
N HIS A 258 10.28 -14.34 1.23
CA HIS A 258 10.92 -14.37 -0.10
C HIS A 258 10.71 -13.04 -0.84
N ASP A 259 11.11 -11.93 -0.21
CA ASP A 259 10.91 -10.58 -0.72
C ASP A 259 12.23 -9.79 -0.68
N PRO A 260 12.69 -9.21 -1.79
CA PRO A 260 13.87 -8.38 -1.79
C PRO A 260 13.72 -7.10 -0.95
N LEU A 261 12.49 -6.63 -0.69
CA LEU A 261 12.20 -5.48 0.17
C LEU A 261 12.16 -5.81 1.67
N ARG A 262 12.15 -7.11 2.04
CA ARG A 262 12.10 -7.52 3.44
C ARG A 262 13.16 -6.87 4.33
N PRO A 263 14.45 -6.79 3.93
CA PRO A 263 15.47 -6.19 4.79
C PRO A 263 15.21 -4.73 5.14
N GLU A 264 14.69 -3.95 4.19
CA GLU A 264 14.41 -2.53 4.42
C GLU A 264 13.15 -2.33 5.27
N GLY A 265 12.11 -3.13 5.08
CA GLY A 265 10.93 -3.12 5.94
C GLY A 265 11.26 -3.49 7.40
N VAL A 266 12.17 -4.46 7.63
CA VAL A 266 12.67 -4.80 8.97
C VAL A 266 13.49 -3.66 9.57
N ARG A 267 14.36 -3.00 8.79
CA ARG A 267 15.12 -1.82 9.24
C ARG A 267 14.19 -0.65 9.58
N TYR A 268 13.15 -0.42 8.80
CA TYR A 268 12.18 0.63 9.07
C TYR A 268 11.42 0.38 10.39
N ALA A 269 11.01 -0.88 10.64
CA ALA A 269 10.43 -1.27 11.93
C ALA A 269 11.39 -1.01 13.11
N ALA A 270 12.68 -1.27 12.91
CA ALA A 270 13.71 -1.01 13.94
C ALA A 270 13.91 0.50 14.16
N ALA A 271 13.92 1.32 13.10
CA ALA A 271 14.05 2.78 13.20
C ALA A 271 12.85 3.41 13.93
N LEU A 272 11.63 2.99 13.62
CA LEU A 272 10.43 3.43 14.33
C LEU A 272 10.50 3.08 15.83
N ARG A 273 10.87 1.83 16.17
CA ARG A 273 11.01 1.40 17.58
C ARG A 273 12.09 2.18 18.32
N ALA A 274 13.22 2.46 17.67
CA ALA A 274 14.30 3.27 18.25
C ALA A 274 13.84 4.70 18.55
N ALA A 275 12.88 5.21 17.78
CA ALA A 275 12.26 6.52 18.00
C ALA A 275 11.05 6.49 18.96
N GLY A 276 10.79 5.36 19.63
CA GLY A 276 9.72 5.21 20.61
C GLY A 276 8.33 4.97 20.00
N VAL A 277 8.22 4.71 18.68
CA VAL A 277 6.95 4.40 18.03
C VAL A 277 6.58 2.94 18.26
N PRO A 278 5.36 2.61 18.72
CA PRO A 278 4.89 1.23 18.82
C PRO A 278 4.84 0.56 17.44
N VAL A 279 5.47 -0.64 17.33
CA VAL A 279 5.51 -1.36 16.04
C VAL A 279 5.22 -2.84 16.24
N ARG A 280 4.22 -3.34 15.51
CA ARG A 280 4.07 -4.76 15.26
C ARG A 280 4.73 -5.11 13.92
N LEU A 281 5.65 -6.07 13.95
CA LEU A 281 6.33 -6.58 12.76
C LEU A 281 6.00 -8.06 12.61
N THR A 282 5.40 -8.45 11.49
CA THR A 282 5.06 -9.84 11.17
C THR A 282 5.75 -10.29 9.89
N THR A 283 6.39 -11.47 9.92
CA THR A 283 6.97 -12.09 8.73
C THR A 283 6.10 -13.24 8.25
N TYR A 284 5.62 -13.16 7.03
CA TYR A 284 4.86 -14.24 6.38
C TYR A 284 5.80 -15.24 5.74
N VAL A 285 5.96 -16.39 6.42
CA VAL A 285 6.88 -17.46 6.04
C VAL A 285 6.44 -18.13 4.74
N GLY A 286 7.39 -18.36 3.81
CA GLY A 286 7.14 -18.95 2.51
C GLY A 286 6.46 -18.03 1.49
N MET A 287 6.15 -16.79 1.84
CA MET A 287 5.46 -15.85 0.94
C MET A 287 6.45 -15.00 0.14
N PRO A 288 6.18 -14.79 -1.16
CA PRO A 288 6.89 -13.82 -1.98
C PRO A 288 6.30 -12.42 -1.85
N HIS A 289 6.99 -11.41 -2.42
CA HIS A 289 6.46 -10.06 -2.59
C HIS A 289 5.08 -10.07 -3.26
N GLY A 290 4.17 -9.18 -2.85
CA GLY A 290 2.85 -9.03 -3.47
C GLY A 290 1.85 -10.16 -3.17
N PHE A 291 2.15 -11.09 -2.23
CA PHE A 291 1.29 -12.25 -1.96
C PHE A 291 -0.14 -11.88 -1.55
N LEU A 292 -0.32 -10.71 -0.94
CA LEU A 292 -1.62 -10.21 -0.47
C LEU A 292 -2.59 -9.94 -1.62
N ASN A 293 -2.07 -9.59 -2.81
CA ASN A 293 -2.88 -9.30 -3.99
C ASN A 293 -3.50 -10.53 -4.65
N PHE A 294 -3.18 -11.72 -4.16
CA PHE A 294 -3.65 -12.98 -4.73
C PHE A 294 -4.38 -13.86 -3.69
N PRO A 295 -5.48 -13.37 -3.08
CA PRO A 295 -6.18 -14.14 -2.04
C PRO A 295 -6.73 -15.48 -2.55
N GLY A 296 -7.02 -15.62 -3.85
CA GLY A 296 -7.44 -16.88 -4.45
C GLY A 296 -6.32 -17.92 -4.60
N LEU A 297 -5.06 -17.51 -4.52
CA LEU A 297 -3.89 -18.40 -4.60
C LEU A 297 -3.18 -18.54 -3.26
N SER A 298 -3.00 -17.46 -2.54
CA SER A 298 -2.26 -17.40 -1.27
C SER A 298 -3.16 -17.74 -0.09
N ARG A 299 -2.80 -18.77 0.68
CA ARG A 299 -3.47 -19.05 1.97
C ARG A 299 -3.13 -18.03 3.05
N SER A 300 -1.99 -17.34 2.90
CA SER A 300 -1.56 -16.32 3.86
C SER A 300 -2.18 -14.94 3.60
N ALA A 301 -2.73 -14.68 2.40
CA ALA A 301 -3.37 -13.38 2.12
C ALA A 301 -4.58 -13.10 3.03
N PRO A 302 -5.55 -14.04 3.20
CA PRO A 302 -6.62 -13.83 4.17
C PRO A 302 -6.15 -13.69 5.62
N GLN A 303 -5.07 -14.39 6.01
CA GLN A 303 -4.49 -14.27 7.36
C GLN A 303 -3.86 -12.89 7.57
N ALA A 304 -3.13 -12.39 6.56
CA ALA A 304 -2.53 -11.06 6.62
C ALA A 304 -3.58 -9.95 6.66
N ALA A 305 -4.65 -10.09 5.88
CA ALA A 305 -5.77 -9.17 5.93
C ALA A 305 -6.50 -9.21 7.29
N ALA A 306 -6.67 -10.39 7.87
CA ALA A 306 -7.30 -10.53 9.21
C ALA A 306 -6.43 -9.90 10.31
N GLU A 307 -5.10 -10.10 10.29
CA GLU A 307 -4.18 -9.42 11.22
C GLU A 307 -4.24 -7.90 11.04
N LEU A 308 -4.19 -7.42 9.80
CA LEU A 308 -4.33 -6.00 9.48
C LEU A 308 -5.63 -5.41 10.05
N CYS A 309 -6.76 -6.06 9.80
CA CYS A 309 -8.05 -5.61 10.30
C CYS A 309 -8.09 -5.59 11.84
N ALA A 310 -7.55 -6.61 12.50
CA ALA A 310 -7.49 -6.66 13.96
C ALA A 310 -6.64 -5.51 14.53
N GLU A 311 -5.47 -5.22 13.97
CA GLU A 311 -4.63 -4.10 14.39
C GLU A 311 -5.31 -2.75 14.16
N GLN A 312 -5.94 -2.56 12.98
CA GLN A 312 -6.67 -1.32 12.71
C GLN A 312 -7.89 -1.15 13.61
N THR A 313 -8.63 -2.23 13.91
CA THR A 313 -9.75 -2.18 14.85
C THR A 313 -9.29 -1.67 16.22
N LEU A 314 -8.16 -2.17 16.73
CA LEU A 314 -7.62 -1.73 18.02
C LEU A 314 -7.07 -0.30 17.98
N ALA A 315 -6.34 0.04 16.91
CA ALA A 315 -5.67 1.34 16.82
C ALA A 315 -6.61 2.50 16.44
N LEU A 316 -7.73 2.19 15.80
CA LEU A 316 -8.73 3.17 15.35
C LEU A 316 -10.01 3.13 16.21
N ALA A 317 -10.01 2.39 17.32
CA ALA A 317 -11.09 2.43 18.30
C ALA A 317 -11.17 3.82 18.94
N THR A 318 -12.37 4.29 19.18
CA THR A 318 -12.57 5.53 19.93
C THR A 318 -12.31 5.31 21.43
N PRO A 319 -11.93 6.34 22.21
CA PRO A 319 -11.71 6.18 23.65
C PRO A 319 -12.90 5.59 24.42
N GLU A 320 -14.12 5.79 23.93
CA GLU A 320 -15.33 5.25 24.55
C GLU A 320 -15.47 3.72 24.34
N GLU A 321 -14.98 3.21 23.18
CA GLU A 321 -15.00 1.77 22.89
C GLU A 321 -13.90 0.99 23.63
N THR A 322 -12.83 1.66 24.07
CA THR A 322 -11.76 1.06 24.86
C THR A 322 -12.07 0.97 26.36
N ALA A 323 -13.10 1.69 26.82
CA ALA A 323 -13.49 1.76 28.23
C ALA A 323 -14.69 0.82 28.59
N ALA A 324 -15.28 0.17 27.62
CA ALA A 324 -16.39 -0.78 27.77
C ALA A 324 -15.90 -2.24 27.71
#